data_de02cd68cfe1ee69d9ee355425aadf81
#
_entry.id   de02cd68cfe1ee69d9ee355425aadf81
#
_cell.length_a   1.000
_cell.length_b   1.000
_cell.length_c   1.000
_cell.angle_alpha   90.00
_cell.angle_beta   90.00
_cell.angle_gamma   90.00
#
_symmetry.space_group_name_H-M   'P 1'
#
loop_
_entity.id
_entity.type
_entity.pdbx_description
1 polymer ?
#
loop_
_entity_poly.entity_id
_entity_poly.type
_entity_poly.pdbx_seq_one_letter_code
_entity_poly.pdbx_strand_id
1 'polypeptide(L)'
;VRSPLLWTLIASVALLFGVGGWLLTDPATSHSEALKTGGLAGGAVVALYALWLNDRRRRVEEARQAIEQQRHDVDRERISDERFAKSVELLGHEADQVRVGALHALAGLARTRPEYRQTVLDVLCSYLRRPFTHARYGGLEGTAEQERELQVRLTAQRLIRDLLPPSDVDGPGPDLDLTGAVLEYFDLSHRRIGGLLLRHASLYSSTNLSGCVFTGQAYFTAAGTGPGRLVGLFRCRNATFLDRAWFSGTAFSERATFSETTFAGRTTFKGATFAKEVLFDGATFSDSAEVRLPDGWELKPQNGGFVAVPV
;
A
#
# COMPACT_ATOMS: atom_id res chain seq x y z
N VAL A 1 -25.73 -48.68 14.59
CA VAL A 1 -24.68 -48.23 13.63
C VAL A 1 -23.86 -49.47 13.27
N ARG A 2 -24.08 -50.02 12.08
CA ARG A 2 -23.33 -51.20 11.59
C ARG A 2 -21.90 -50.71 11.30
N SER A 3 -20.92 -51.18 12.10
CA SER A 3 -19.53 -50.76 11.92
C SER A 3 -19.04 -51.25 10.56
N PRO A 4 -18.48 -50.38 9.70
CA PRO A 4 -17.97 -50.78 8.38
C PRO A 4 -16.88 -51.85 8.52
N LEU A 5 -16.19 -51.91 9.65
CA LEU A 5 -15.18 -52.91 10.01
C LEU A 5 -15.77 -54.34 10.04
N LEU A 6 -17.00 -54.47 10.51
CA LEU A 6 -17.69 -55.81 10.60
C LEU A 6 -18.02 -56.33 9.20
N TRP A 7 -18.44 -55.41 8.27
CA TRP A 7 -18.72 -55.76 6.89
C TRP A 7 -17.47 -56.11 6.07
N THR A 8 -16.35 -55.42 6.30
CA THR A 8 -15.07 -55.77 5.62
C THR A 8 -14.52 -57.10 6.13
N LEU A 9 -14.67 -57.39 7.43
CA LEU A 9 -14.27 -58.66 7.98
C LEU A 9 -15.12 -59.80 7.41
N ILE A 10 -16.44 -59.66 7.34
CA ILE A 10 -17.35 -60.61 6.71
C ILE A 10 -17.00 -60.83 5.21
N ALA A 11 -16.77 -59.73 4.48
CA ALA A 11 -16.42 -59.83 3.06
C ALA A 11 -15.05 -60.53 2.85
N SER A 12 -14.06 -60.23 3.69
CA SER A 12 -12.75 -60.91 3.67
C SER A 12 -12.86 -62.39 3.93
N VAL A 13 -13.59 -62.76 4.97
CA VAL A 13 -13.82 -64.19 5.30
C VAL A 13 -14.63 -64.88 4.21
N ALA A 14 -15.65 -64.25 3.68
CA ALA A 14 -16.46 -64.83 2.59
C ALA A 14 -15.63 -65.04 1.30
N LEU A 15 -14.73 -64.09 0.95
CA LEU A 15 -13.79 -64.23 -0.18
C LEU A 15 -12.77 -65.34 0.06
N LEU A 16 -12.22 -65.42 1.27
CA LEU A 16 -11.24 -66.46 1.63
C LEU A 16 -11.85 -67.87 1.45
N PHE A 17 -13.05 -68.07 2.02
CA PHE A 17 -13.74 -69.36 1.89
C PHE A 17 -14.38 -69.60 0.53
N GLY A 18 -14.88 -68.55 -0.12
CA GLY A 18 -15.49 -68.67 -1.47
C GLY A 18 -14.47 -69.01 -2.52
N VAL A 19 -13.38 -68.24 -2.60
CA VAL A 19 -12.29 -68.50 -3.58
C VAL A 19 -11.49 -69.74 -3.23
N GLY A 20 -11.13 -69.90 -1.94
CA GLY A 20 -10.38 -71.09 -1.49
C GLY A 20 -11.22 -72.36 -1.64
N GLY A 21 -12.50 -72.36 -1.28
CA GLY A 21 -13.43 -73.48 -1.44
C GLY A 21 -13.71 -73.85 -2.89
N TRP A 22 -13.90 -72.84 -3.76
CA TRP A 22 -14.05 -73.09 -5.21
C TRP A 22 -12.78 -73.72 -5.83
N LEU A 23 -11.59 -73.26 -5.50
CA LEU A 23 -10.33 -73.84 -5.96
C LEU A 23 -10.11 -75.27 -5.44
N LEU A 24 -10.61 -75.65 -4.27
CA LEU A 24 -10.54 -76.99 -3.73
C LEU A 24 -11.44 -77.98 -4.43
N THR A 25 -12.44 -77.50 -5.25
CA THR A 25 -13.28 -78.36 -6.07
C THR A 25 -12.66 -78.71 -7.43
N ASP A 26 -11.56 -78.03 -7.81
CA ASP A 26 -10.82 -78.29 -9.04
C ASP A 26 -9.77 -79.37 -8.79
N PRO A 27 -9.86 -80.56 -9.43
CA PRO A 27 -8.92 -81.66 -9.25
C PRO A 27 -7.50 -81.37 -9.72
N ALA A 28 -7.25 -80.25 -10.48
CA ALA A 28 -5.95 -79.83 -10.96
C ALA A 28 -5.17 -78.95 -9.95
N THR A 29 -5.81 -78.41 -8.90
CA THR A 29 -5.18 -77.50 -7.96
C THR A 29 -4.77 -78.22 -6.65
N SER A 30 -3.52 -77.94 -6.17
CA SER A 30 -3.09 -78.48 -4.92
C SER A 30 -3.75 -77.74 -3.73
N HIS A 31 -4.04 -78.43 -2.63
CA HIS A 31 -4.67 -77.83 -1.44
C HIS A 31 -3.84 -76.63 -0.90
N SER A 32 -2.52 -76.62 -1.07
CA SER A 32 -1.63 -75.52 -0.67
C SER A 32 -1.82 -74.26 -1.55
N GLU A 33 -2.09 -74.41 -2.85
CA GLU A 33 -2.32 -73.29 -3.77
C GLU A 33 -3.70 -72.69 -3.57
N ALA A 34 -4.71 -73.49 -3.32
CA ALA A 34 -6.07 -73.02 -3.01
C ALA A 34 -6.09 -72.17 -1.75
N LEU A 35 -5.32 -72.61 -0.70
CA LEU A 35 -5.21 -71.87 0.55
C LEU A 35 -4.43 -70.55 0.40
N LYS A 36 -3.35 -70.54 -0.39
CA LYS A 36 -2.57 -69.33 -0.70
C LYS A 36 -3.42 -68.31 -1.47
N THR A 37 -4.11 -68.70 -2.49
CA THR A 37 -4.91 -67.83 -3.35
C THR A 37 -6.13 -67.26 -2.60
N GLY A 38 -6.82 -68.10 -1.80
CA GLY A 38 -7.90 -67.63 -0.93
C GLY A 38 -7.42 -66.66 0.14
N GLY A 39 -6.22 -66.93 0.74
CA GLY A 39 -5.59 -66.02 1.68
C GLY A 39 -5.20 -64.65 1.11
N LEU A 40 -4.67 -64.66 -0.12
CA LEU A 40 -4.34 -63.42 -0.85
C LEU A 40 -5.61 -62.60 -1.17
N ALA A 41 -6.69 -63.24 -1.64
CA ALA A 41 -7.95 -62.58 -1.94
C ALA A 41 -8.58 -61.95 -0.68
N GLY A 42 -8.60 -62.69 0.44
CA GLY A 42 -9.07 -62.11 1.73
C GLY A 42 -8.17 -60.99 2.24
N GLY A 43 -6.86 -61.15 2.13
CA GLY A 43 -5.88 -60.14 2.54
C GLY A 43 -6.00 -58.83 1.73
N ALA A 44 -6.30 -58.92 0.42
CA ALA A 44 -6.49 -57.79 -0.44
C ALA A 44 -7.66 -56.88 0.04
N VAL A 45 -8.76 -57.47 0.50
CA VAL A 45 -9.91 -56.69 1.04
C VAL A 45 -9.54 -55.94 2.29
N VAL A 46 -8.77 -56.58 3.20
CA VAL A 46 -8.30 -55.93 4.43
C VAL A 46 -7.32 -54.79 4.09
N ALA A 47 -6.41 -55.00 3.12
CA ALA A 47 -5.48 -53.98 2.67
C ALA A 47 -6.20 -52.76 2.04
N LEU A 48 -7.15 -53.00 1.16
CA LEU A 48 -7.96 -51.93 0.55
C LEU A 48 -8.75 -51.14 1.60
N TYR A 49 -9.33 -51.83 2.59
CA TYR A 49 -10.02 -51.18 3.70
C TYR A 49 -9.08 -50.31 4.55
N ALA A 50 -7.89 -50.83 4.84
CA ALA A 50 -6.86 -50.09 5.59
C ALA A 50 -6.41 -48.84 4.83
N LEU A 51 -6.21 -48.93 3.50
CA LEU A 51 -5.90 -47.79 2.64
C LEU A 51 -7.04 -46.77 2.61
N TRP A 52 -8.29 -47.24 2.45
CA TRP A 52 -9.47 -46.35 2.50
C TRP A 52 -9.62 -45.65 3.86
N LEU A 53 -9.41 -46.37 4.97
CA LEU A 53 -9.48 -45.80 6.30
C LEU A 53 -8.37 -44.76 6.54
N ASN A 54 -7.16 -45.05 6.05
CA ASN A 54 -6.04 -44.12 6.12
C ASN A 54 -6.30 -42.84 5.28
N ASP A 55 -6.82 -42.98 4.04
CA ASP A 55 -7.20 -41.87 3.21
C ASP A 55 -8.29 -41.00 3.86
N ARG A 56 -9.29 -41.66 4.47
CA ARG A 56 -10.36 -40.96 5.19
C ARG A 56 -9.82 -40.21 6.42
N ARG A 57 -8.86 -40.77 7.16
CA ARG A 57 -8.22 -40.07 8.29
C ARG A 57 -7.45 -38.86 7.81
N ARG A 58 -6.64 -39.02 6.73
CA ARG A 58 -5.90 -37.91 6.13
C ARG A 58 -6.83 -36.74 5.74
N ARG A 59 -7.94 -37.02 5.05
CA ARG A 59 -8.93 -36.00 4.66
C ARG A 59 -9.53 -35.26 5.88
N VAL A 60 -9.79 -35.96 6.97
CA VAL A 60 -10.32 -35.34 8.20
C VAL A 60 -9.26 -34.47 8.87
N GLU A 61 -8.01 -34.92 8.89
CA GLU A 61 -6.89 -34.14 9.44
C GLU A 61 -6.60 -32.89 8.58
N GLU A 62 -6.58 -33.03 7.26
CA GLU A 62 -6.43 -31.90 6.32
C GLU A 62 -7.58 -30.88 6.48
N ALA A 63 -8.82 -31.34 6.62
CA ALA A 63 -9.97 -30.47 6.88
C ALA A 63 -9.87 -29.74 8.22
N ARG A 64 -9.39 -30.41 9.27
CA ARG A 64 -9.14 -29.77 10.58
C ARG A 64 -8.07 -28.71 10.49
N GLN A 65 -6.94 -29.01 9.84
CA GLN A 65 -5.84 -28.05 9.65
C GLN A 65 -6.32 -26.82 8.86
N ALA A 66 -7.12 -27.04 7.80
CA ALA A 66 -7.70 -25.93 7.04
C ALA A 66 -8.60 -25.03 7.89
N ILE A 67 -9.45 -25.63 8.74
CA ILE A 67 -10.32 -24.86 9.65
C ILE A 67 -9.49 -24.12 10.71
N GLU A 68 -8.45 -24.73 11.27
CA GLU A 68 -7.57 -24.08 12.23
C GLU A 68 -6.80 -22.92 11.60
N GLN A 69 -6.26 -23.08 10.39
CA GLN A 69 -5.63 -22.00 9.63
C GLN A 69 -6.62 -20.86 9.38
N GLN A 70 -7.83 -21.15 8.93
CA GLN A 70 -8.84 -20.14 8.69
C GLN A 70 -9.21 -19.37 9.98
N ARG A 71 -9.30 -20.07 11.12
CA ARG A 71 -9.53 -19.40 12.42
C ARG A 71 -8.37 -18.47 12.80
N HIS A 72 -7.13 -18.93 12.63
CA HIS A 72 -5.96 -18.10 12.89
C HIS A 72 -5.90 -16.86 12.00
N ASP A 73 -6.31 -16.97 10.74
CA ASP A 73 -6.33 -15.83 9.82
C ASP A 73 -7.41 -14.82 10.22
N VAL A 74 -8.63 -15.29 10.56
CA VAL A 74 -9.72 -14.44 11.07
C VAL A 74 -9.34 -13.76 12.40
N ASP A 75 -8.71 -14.47 13.32
CA ASP A 75 -8.25 -13.90 14.59
C ASP A 75 -7.17 -12.83 14.39
N ARG A 76 -6.23 -13.05 13.46
CA ARG A 76 -5.20 -12.07 13.09
C ARG A 76 -5.80 -10.81 12.45
N GLU A 77 -6.80 -10.98 11.59
CA GLU A 77 -7.52 -9.87 10.96
C GLU A 77 -8.24 -9.04 12.03
N ARG A 78 -9.00 -9.68 12.90
CA ARG A 78 -9.69 -9.03 14.00
C ARG A 78 -8.75 -8.24 14.92
N ILE A 79 -7.61 -8.83 15.31
CA ILE A 79 -6.60 -8.13 16.13
C ILE A 79 -6.05 -6.90 15.40
N SER A 80 -5.87 -6.99 14.09
CA SER A 80 -5.38 -5.86 13.28
C SER A 80 -6.42 -4.74 13.22
N ASP A 81 -7.70 -5.07 13.03
CA ASP A 81 -8.81 -4.12 13.04
C ASP A 81 -8.97 -3.43 14.40
N GLU A 82 -8.90 -4.19 15.50
CA GLU A 82 -8.96 -3.64 16.85
C GLU A 82 -7.79 -2.67 17.13
N ARG A 83 -6.57 -3.02 16.69
CA ARG A 83 -5.40 -2.14 16.81
C ARG A 83 -5.54 -0.88 15.97
N PHE A 84 -6.06 -1.01 14.73
CA PHE A 84 -6.33 0.13 13.86
C PHE A 84 -7.34 1.08 14.51
N ALA A 85 -8.52 0.56 14.91
CA ALA A 85 -9.57 1.36 15.55
C ALA A 85 -9.07 2.07 16.82
N LYS A 86 -8.34 1.36 17.68
CA LYS A 86 -7.75 1.94 18.90
C LYS A 86 -6.72 3.02 18.60
N SER A 87 -5.90 2.83 17.57
CA SER A 87 -4.90 3.83 17.16
C SER A 87 -5.57 5.09 16.60
N VAL A 88 -6.65 4.94 15.82
CA VAL A 88 -7.43 6.08 15.32
C VAL A 88 -8.09 6.86 16.48
N GLU A 89 -8.65 6.17 17.48
CA GLU A 89 -9.21 6.78 18.68
C GLU A 89 -8.12 7.62 19.42
N LEU A 90 -6.93 7.06 19.58
CA LEU A 90 -5.81 7.71 20.28
C LEU A 90 -5.25 8.93 19.54
N LEU A 91 -5.49 9.08 18.22
CA LEU A 91 -5.16 10.32 17.49
C LEU A 91 -5.98 11.52 17.97
N GLY A 92 -7.14 11.30 18.59
CA GLY A 92 -7.96 12.33 19.22
C GLY A 92 -7.54 12.72 20.65
N HIS A 93 -6.53 12.07 21.21
CA HIS A 93 -6.12 12.29 22.59
C HIS A 93 -5.46 13.68 22.79
N GLU A 94 -5.64 14.28 23.96
CA GLU A 94 -5.09 15.62 24.28
C GLU A 94 -3.56 15.61 24.36
N ALA A 95 -2.97 14.55 24.93
CA ALA A 95 -1.52 14.43 25.07
C ALA A 95 -0.85 14.12 23.71
N ASP A 96 0.10 14.97 23.32
CA ASP A 96 0.87 14.87 22.10
C ASP A 96 1.65 13.55 22.00
N GLN A 97 2.23 13.07 23.10
CA GLN A 97 2.96 11.80 23.14
C GLN A 97 2.07 10.59 22.81
N VAL A 98 0.80 10.60 23.25
CA VAL A 98 -0.17 9.55 22.93
C VAL A 98 -0.50 9.58 21.44
N ARG A 99 -0.71 10.77 20.86
CA ARG A 99 -0.95 10.94 19.42
C ARG A 99 0.25 10.47 18.59
N VAL A 100 1.48 10.81 18.99
CA VAL A 100 2.70 10.31 18.33
C VAL A 100 2.78 8.78 18.40
N GLY A 101 2.48 8.18 19.56
CA GLY A 101 2.40 6.73 19.71
C GLY A 101 1.38 6.09 18.75
N ALA A 102 0.20 6.70 18.62
CA ALA A 102 -0.86 6.27 17.72
C ALA A 102 -0.44 6.35 16.24
N LEU A 103 0.22 7.45 15.83
CA LEU A 103 0.78 7.61 14.49
C LEU A 103 1.77 6.47 14.14
N HIS A 104 2.68 6.16 15.08
CA HIS A 104 3.64 5.07 14.91
C HIS A 104 2.98 3.69 14.88
N ALA A 105 1.93 3.47 15.68
CA ALA A 105 1.17 2.22 15.68
C ALA A 105 0.47 1.99 14.33
N LEU A 106 -0.18 3.02 13.77
CA LEU A 106 -0.78 2.99 12.43
C LEU A 106 0.27 2.70 11.35
N ALA A 107 1.40 3.42 11.38
CA ALA A 107 2.48 3.18 10.42
C ALA A 107 3.08 1.77 10.55
N GLY A 108 3.19 1.24 11.76
CA GLY A 108 3.60 -0.15 12.02
C GLY A 108 2.64 -1.15 11.42
N LEU A 109 1.32 -0.92 11.58
CA LEU A 109 0.29 -1.75 10.95
C LEU A 109 0.41 -1.74 9.42
N ALA A 110 0.52 -0.56 8.79
CA ALA A 110 0.64 -0.44 7.33
C ALA A 110 1.91 -1.11 6.75
N ARG A 111 3.00 -1.21 7.54
CA ARG A 111 4.23 -1.93 7.14
C ARG A 111 4.07 -3.43 7.22
N THR A 112 3.36 -3.95 8.22
CA THR A 112 3.16 -5.40 8.43
C THR A 112 1.98 -5.95 7.63
N ARG A 113 1.04 -5.07 7.25
CA ARG A 113 -0.20 -5.36 6.54
C ARG A 113 -0.37 -4.38 5.38
N PRO A 114 0.17 -4.69 4.19
CA PRO A 114 0.13 -3.79 3.03
C PRO A 114 -1.27 -3.37 2.61
N GLU A 115 -2.29 -4.19 2.88
CA GLU A 115 -3.70 -3.91 2.64
C GLU A 115 -4.22 -2.68 3.41
N TYR A 116 -3.64 -2.36 4.57
CA TYR A 116 -3.98 -1.17 5.36
C TYR A 116 -3.24 0.09 4.90
N ARG A 117 -2.27 -0.01 3.99
CA ARG A 117 -1.38 1.11 3.65
C ARG A 117 -2.16 2.35 3.21
N GLN A 118 -3.09 2.20 2.25
CA GLN A 118 -3.88 3.34 1.77
C GLN A 118 -4.76 3.91 2.89
N THR A 119 -5.48 3.06 3.62
CA THR A 119 -6.36 3.49 4.72
C THR A 119 -5.59 4.25 5.80
N VAL A 120 -4.38 3.79 6.15
CA VAL A 120 -3.52 4.50 7.11
C VAL A 120 -3.06 5.84 6.54
N LEU A 121 -2.66 5.91 5.27
CA LEU A 121 -2.29 7.17 4.62
C LEU A 121 -3.47 8.15 4.62
N ASP A 122 -4.69 7.68 4.36
CA ASP A 122 -5.91 8.50 4.39
C ASP A 122 -6.15 9.08 5.79
N VAL A 123 -5.95 8.28 6.85
CA VAL A 123 -6.04 8.74 8.24
C VAL A 123 -4.97 9.80 8.56
N LEU A 124 -3.71 9.57 8.14
CA LEU A 124 -2.62 10.53 8.35
C LEU A 124 -2.87 11.84 7.58
N CYS A 125 -3.33 11.76 6.34
CA CYS A 125 -3.72 12.93 5.55
C CYS A 125 -4.89 13.67 6.18
N SER A 126 -5.92 12.95 6.66
CA SER A 126 -7.05 13.53 7.38
C SER A 126 -6.61 14.26 8.65
N TYR A 127 -5.67 13.70 9.41
CA TYR A 127 -5.07 14.37 10.56
C TYR A 127 -4.41 15.70 10.16
N LEU A 128 -3.63 15.71 9.07
CA LEU A 128 -2.95 16.91 8.58
C LEU A 128 -3.90 17.96 7.99
N ARG A 129 -5.09 17.58 7.51
CA ARG A 129 -6.13 18.52 7.04
C ARG A 129 -6.89 19.22 8.17
N ARG A 130 -6.74 18.78 9.41
CA ARG A 130 -7.34 19.50 10.54
C ARG A 130 -6.82 20.95 10.57
N PRO A 131 -7.69 21.93 10.86
CA PRO A 131 -7.27 23.32 10.97
C PRO A 131 -6.08 23.47 11.93
N PHE A 132 -5.06 24.16 11.45
CA PHE A 132 -3.86 24.42 12.22
C PHE A 132 -3.30 25.79 11.86
N THR A 133 -2.92 26.55 12.86
CA THR A 133 -2.24 27.84 12.69
C THR A 133 -1.03 27.87 13.63
N HIS A 134 0.06 28.47 13.14
CA HIS A 134 1.24 28.68 13.95
C HIS A 134 1.67 30.13 13.84
N ALA A 135 1.93 30.81 14.95
CA ALA A 135 2.26 32.22 14.98
C ALA A 135 3.49 32.56 14.13
N ARG A 136 4.42 31.63 13.98
CA ARG A 136 5.62 31.76 13.12
C ARG A 136 5.29 32.07 11.66
N TYR A 137 4.18 31.58 11.13
CA TYR A 137 3.79 31.83 9.73
C TYR A 137 3.38 33.30 9.52
N GLY A 138 3.07 34.03 10.60
CA GLY A 138 2.89 35.46 10.62
C GLY A 138 4.10 36.25 11.15
N GLY A 139 5.26 35.61 11.30
CA GLY A 139 6.50 36.25 11.79
C GLY A 139 6.54 36.46 13.30
N LEU A 140 5.67 35.78 14.07
CA LEU A 140 5.61 35.87 15.54
C LEU A 140 6.15 34.59 16.19
N GLU A 141 6.48 34.67 17.48
CA GLU A 141 6.84 33.47 18.23
C GLU A 141 5.60 32.57 18.48
N GLY A 142 5.79 31.26 18.35
CA GLY A 142 4.76 30.27 18.61
C GLY A 142 4.60 29.97 20.10
N THR A 143 3.40 29.57 20.50
CA THR A 143 3.16 29.06 21.84
C THR A 143 3.74 27.66 22.01
N ALA A 144 3.99 27.23 23.25
CA ALA A 144 4.44 25.86 23.52
C ALA A 144 3.46 24.80 23.03
N GLU A 145 2.16 25.09 22.99
CA GLU A 145 1.13 24.20 22.45
C GLU A 145 1.21 24.10 20.92
N GLN A 146 1.38 25.22 20.24
CA GLN A 146 1.56 25.24 18.78
C GLN A 146 2.83 24.48 18.36
N GLU A 147 3.94 24.63 19.12
CA GLU A 147 5.16 23.89 18.86
C GLU A 147 4.98 22.37 19.06
N ARG A 148 4.28 21.95 20.13
CA ARG A 148 3.97 20.53 20.34
C ARG A 148 3.11 19.95 19.22
N GLU A 149 2.03 20.64 18.85
CA GLU A 149 1.18 20.21 17.72
C GLU A 149 1.98 20.14 16.43
N LEU A 150 2.84 21.12 16.15
CA LEU A 150 3.71 21.11 14.99
C LEU A 150 4.61 19.84 14.96
N GLN A 151 5.19 19.44 16.10
CA GLN A 151 6.02 18.23 16.17
C GLN A 151 5.21 16.94 15.87
N VAL A 152 3.95 16.87 16.33
CA VAL A 152 3.06 15.76 15.97
C VAL A 152 2.81 15.73 14.45
N ARG A 153 2.51 16.89 13.86
CA ARG A 153 2.27 17.03 12.41
C ARG A 153 3.50 16.70 11.57
N LEU A 154 4.69 17.13 11.99
CA LEU A 154 5.95 16.77 11.36
C LEU A 154 6.20 15.24 11.41
N THR A 155 5.82 14.61 12.53
CA THR A 155 5.87 13.14 12.64
C THR A 155 4.92 12.47 11.64
N ALA A 156 3.69 12.96 11.51
CA ALA A 156 2.73 12.44 10.55
C ALA A 156 3.25 12.57 9.10
N GLN A 157 3.81 13.73 8.72
CA GLN A 157 4.40 13.95 7.39
C GLN A 157 5.56 12.98 7.11
N ARG A 158 6.46 12.79 8.08
CA ARG A 158 7.56 11.83 7.96
C ARG A 158 7.05 10.41 7.76
N LEU A 159 6.03 9.99 8.52
CA LEU A 159 5.45 8.65 8.41
C LEU A 159 4.73 8.44 7.07
N ILE A 160 4.06 9.47 6.53
CA ILE A 160 3.52 9.43 5.16
C ILE A 160 4.65 9.13 4.18
N ARG A 161 5.74 9.92 4.20
CA ARG A 161 6.91 9.67 3.34
C ARG A 161 7.45 8.25 3.46
N ASP A 162 7.59 7.75 4.71
CA ASP A 162 8.17 6.42 4.98
C ASP A 162 7.26 5.26 4.53
N LEU A 163 5.95 5.50 4.38
CA LEU A 163 4.98 4.52 3.89
C LEU A 163 4.85 4.51 2.36
N LEU A 164 5.31 5.55 1.68
CA LEU A 164 5.34 5.62 0.23
C LEU A 164 6.47 4.75 -0.33
N PRO A 165 6.24 4.01 -1.43
CA PRO A 165 7.29 3.26 -2.09
C PRO A 165 8.36 4.20 -2.69
N PRO A 166 9.62 3.76 -2.83
CA PRO A 166 10.65 4.47 -3.57
C PRO A 166 10.24 4.72 -5.02
N SER A 167 10.79 5.77 -5.64
CA SER A 167 10.44 6.17 -7.01
C SER A 167 10.87 5.17 -8.09
N ASP A 168 11.87 4.33 -7.81
CA ASP A 168 12.43 3.29 -8.68
C ASP A 168 11.61 1.97 -8.66
N VAL A 169 10.63 1.83 -7.77
CA VAL A 169 9.74 0.68 -7.72
C VAL A 169 8.61 0.87 -8.73
N ASP A 170 8.36 -0.13 -9.58
CA ASP A 170 7.28 -0.08 -10.57
C ASP A 170 5.89 -0.27 -9.96
N GLY A 171 4.86 0.20 -10.67
CA GLY A 171 3.46 0.07 -10.29
C GLY A 171 2.80 1.38 -9.87
N PRO A 172 1.52 1.36 -9.51
CA PRO A 172 0.82 2.54 -9.01
C PRO A 172 1.31 2.92 -7.60
N GLY A 173 1.43 4.22 -7.33
CA GLY A 173 1.68 4.73 -6.00
C GLY A 173 0.38 4.85 -5.19
N PRO A 174 0.47 4.97 -3.84
CA PRO A 174 -0.68 5.35 -3.01
C PRO A 174 -1.10 6.79 -3.26
N ASP A 175 -2.39 7.08 -3.02
CA ASP A 175 -2.97 8.41 -3.15
C ASP A 175 -2.82 9.22 -1.86
N LEU A 176 -2.65 10.54 -2.00
CA LEU A 176 -2.55 11.47 -0.87
C LEU A 176 -3.52 12.64 -1.06
N ASP A 177 -4.52 12.79 -0.21
CA ASP A 177 -5.38 13.97 -0.15
C ASP A 177 -4.99 14.88 1.02
N LEU A 178 -4.26 15.92 0.71
CA LEU A 178 -3.79 16.96 1.61
C LEU A 178 -4.44 18.32 1.30
N THR A 179 -5.66 18.30 0.76
CA THR A 179 -6.44 19.49 0.44
C THR A 179 -6.61 20.38 1.69
N GLY A 180 -6.21 21.65 1.58
CA GLY A 180 -6.27 22.62 2.68
C GLY A 180 -5.31 22.37 3.83
N ALA A 181 -4.42 21.40 3.73
CA ALA A 181 -3.46 21.09 4.79
C ALA A 181 -2.44 22.22 4.98
N VAL A 182 -2.04 22.42 6.23
CA VAL A 182 -0.91 23.29 6.60
C VAL A 182 0.30 22.40 6.87
N LEU A 183 1.31 22.50 6.03
CA LEU A 183 2.49 21.63 6.02
C LEU A 183 3.76 22.46 6.18
N GLU A 184 4.70 22.01 7.02
CA GLU A 184 6.02 22.59 7.16
C GLU A 184 7.10 21.54 6.92
N TYR A 185 8.16 21.84 6.18
CA TYR A 185 9.21 20.88 5.76
C TYR A 185 8.65 19.66 5.02
N PHE A 186 7.65 19.88 4.16
CA PHE A 186 7.03 18.78 3.43
C PHE A 186 8.00 18.16 2.41
N ASP A 187 8.48 16.98 2.72
CA ASP A 187 9.46 16.26 1.92
C ASP A 187 8.97 14.86 1.54
N LEU A 188 8.70 14.65 0.26
CA LEU A 188 8.37 13.36 -0.33
C LEU A 188 9.41 12.94 -1.39
N SER A 189 10.62 13.53 -1.35
CA SER A 189 11.63 13.28 -2.36
C SER A 189 11.92 11.79 -2.58
N HIS A 190 12.13 11.43 -3.86
CA HIS A 190 12.40 10.06 -4.31
C HIS A 190 11.32 9.04 -3.92
N ARG A 191 10.04 9.48 -3.91
CA ARG A 191 8.89 8.61 -3.63
C ARG A 191 7.98 8.47 -4.84
N ARG A 192 7.31 7.31 -4.91
CA ARG A 192 6.27 7.03 -5.90
C ARG A 192 4.91 7.29 -5.28
N ILE A 193 4.11 8.09 -5.95
CA ILE A 193 2.84 8.63 -5.47
C ILE A 193 1.80 8.36 -6.55
N GLY A 194 0.59 7.96 -6.15
CA GLY A 194 -0.56 7.87 -7.03
C GLY A 194 -1.07 9.28 -7.36
N GLY A 195 -2.22 9.63 -6.85
CA GLY A 195 -2.74 11.00 -6.87
C GLY A 195 -2.20 11.83 -5.71
N LEU A 196 -1.90 13.11 -5.96
CA LEU A 196 -1.54 14.07 -4.92
C LEU A 196 -2.46 15.29 -4.98
N LEU A 197 -3.27 15.50 -3.95
CA LEU A 197 -4.15 16.67 -3.83
C LEU A 197 -3.58 17.63 -2.79
N LEU A 198 -3.05 18.76 -3.25
CA LEU A 198 -2.56 19.88 -2.42
C LEU A 198 -3.38 21.17 -2.70
N ARG A 199 -4.65 21.03 -3.11
CA ARG A 199 -5.53 22.17 -3.36
C ARG A 199 -5.67 23.01 -2.08
N HIS A 200 -5.47 24.34 -2.21
CA HIS A 200 -5.56 25.28 -1.09
C HIS A 200 -4.62 24.94 0.10
N ALA A 201 -3.61 24.10 -0.11
CA ALA A 201 -2.64 23.79 0.93
C ALA A 201 -1.69 24.98 1.17
N SER A 202 -1.26 25.14 2.42
CA SER A 202 -0.22 26.10 2.80
C SER A 202 1.07 25.37 3.09
N LEU A 203 2.12 25.68 2.34
CA LEU A 203 3.41 24.97 2.34
C LEU A 203 4.49 25.88 2.92
N TYR A 204 4.90 25.66 4.13
CA TYR A 204 5.85 26.51 4.85
C TYR A 204 7.25 25.92 4.91
N SER A 205 8.24 26.80 5.06
CA SER A 205 9.68 26.51 5.17
C SER A 205 10.29 25.89 3.92
N SER A 206 9.92 24.71 3.55
CA SER A 206 10.46 24.03 2.35
C SER A 206 9.55 22.90 1.94
N THR A 207 9.28 22.83 0.65
CA THR A 207 8.61 21.69 0.01
C THR A 207 9.59 21.01 -0.94
N ASN A 208 9.74 19.69 -0.81
CA ASN A 208 10.67 18.92 -1.63
C ASN A 208 9.98 17.70 -2.25
N LEU A 209 9.77 17.75 -3.55
CA LEU A 209 9.20 16.69 -4.37
C LEU A 209 10.22 16.20 -5.42
N SER A 210 11.52 16.47 -5.21
CA SER A 210 12.56 16.11 -6.16
C SER A 210 12.68 14.61 -6.34
N GLY A 211 12.81 14.14 -7.58
CA GLY A 211 12.91 12.72 -7.90
C GLY A 211 11.63 11.90 -7.63
N CYS A 212 10.50 12.55 -7.37
CA CYS A 212 9.21 11.86 -7.24
C CYS A 212 8.70 11.35 -8.60
N VAL A 213 7.94 10.26 -8.56
CA VAL A 213 7.15 9.76 -9.69
C VAL A 213 5.67 9.80 -9.30
N PHE A 214 4.89 10.65 -9.99
CA PHE A 214 3.44 10.75 -9.82
C PHE A 214 2.78 9.91 -10.91
N THR A 215 2.14 8.81 -10.50
CA THR A 215 1.46 7.89 -11.43
C THR A 215 0.01 8.29 -11.70
N GLY A 216 -0.57 9.09 -10.82
CA GLY A 216 -1.90 9.70 -10.92
C GLY A 216 -1.83 11.22 -11.00
N GLN A 217 -2.97 11.85 -10.83
CA GLN A 217 -3.14 13.30 -10.97
C GLN A 217 -2.51 14.07 -9.79
N ALA A 218 -1.77 15.13 -10.08
CA ALA A 218 -1.17 16.01 -9.09
C ALA A 218 -1.80 17.43 -9.16
N TYR A 219 -2.52 17.83 -8.11
CA TYR A 219 -3.22 19.09 -8.04
C TYR A 219 -2.65 20.00 -6.96
N PHE A 220 -1.99 21.08 -7.38
CA PHE A 220 -1.49 22.17 -6.53
C PHE A 220 -2.39 23.41 -6.60
N THR A 221 -3.59 23.28 -7.12
CA THR A 221 -4.51 24.40 -7.38
C THR A 221 -4.69 25.29 -6.15
N ALA A 222 -4.40 26.58 -6.30
CA ALA A 222 -4.49 27.58 -5.23
C ALA A 222 -3.71 27.23 -3.95
N ALA A 223 -2.67 26.38 -4.05
CA ALA A 223 -1.73 26.19 -2.97
C ALA A 223 -0.79 27.41 -2.85
N GLY A 224 -0.23 27.63 -1.67
CA GLY A 224 0.73 28.71 -1.44
C GLY A 224 1.96 28.23 -0.70
N THR A 225 3.17 28.69 -1.13
CA THR A 225 4.38 28.52 -0.34
C THR A 225 4.61 29.76 0.54
N GLY A 226 5.21 29.59 1.70
CA GLY A 226 5.46 30.68 2.64
C GLY A 226 6.66 30.46 3.55
N PRO A 227 7.15 31.51 4.20
CA PRO A 227 8.21 31.40 5.17
C PRO A 227 7.73 30.70 6.45
N GLY A 228 8.58 29.87 7.02
CA GLY A 228 8.43 29.27 8.34
C GLY A 228 9.77 29.43 9.09
N ARG A 229 10.41 28.31 9.47
CA ARG A 229 11.81 28.37 9.96
C ARG A 229 12.79 28.63 8.83
N LEU A 230 12.43 28.23 7.59
CA LEU A 230 13.18 28.53 6.37
C LEU A 230 12.33 29.39 5.45
N VAL A 231 12.96 29.90 4.41
CA VAL A 231 12.30 30.61 3.31
C VAL A 231 11.49 29.58 2.48
N GLY A 232 10.30 29.83 2.10
CA GLY A 232 9.34 28.92 1.47
C GLY A 232 9.77 28.32 0.11
N LEU A 233 10.89 27.64 0.04
CA LEU A 233 11.43 27.03 -1.20
C LEU A 233 10.55 25.88 -1.70
N PHE A 234 10.31 25.84 -3.01
CA PHE A 234 9.63 24.72 -3.67
C PHE A 234 10.61 24.00 -4.62
N ARG A 235 10.84 22.73 -4.36
CA ARG A 235 11.75 21.87 -5.13
C ARG A 235 11.01 20.70 -5.75
N CYS A 236 11.04 20.63 -7.06
CA CYS A 236 10.45 19.56 -7.87
C CYS A 236 11.42 19.12 -8.99
N ARG A 237 12.72 19.11 -8.67
CA ARG A 237 13.78 18.75 -9.61
C ARG A 237 13.75 17.27 -9.97
N ASN A 238 13.93 16.94 -11.26
CA ASN A 238 14.01 15.56 -11.74
C ASN A 238 12.78 14.71 -11.31
N ALA A 239 11.61 15.34 -11.20
CA ALA A 239 10.35 14.66 -10.91
C ALA A 239 9.68 14.24 -12.23
N THR A 240 8.82 13.22 -12.16
CA THR A 240 8.05 12.74 -13.31
C THR A 240 6.56 12.75 -13.00
N PHE A 241 5.78 13.47 -13.79
CA PHE A 241 4.32 13.49 -13.75
C PHE A 241 3.78 12.68 -14.93
N LEU A 242 3.28 11.48 -14.69
CA LEU A 242 2.76 10.60 -15.75
C LEU A 242 1.32 10.96 -16.17
N ASP A 243 0.56 11.60 -15.28
CA ASP A 243 -0.79 12.13 -15.54
C ASP A 243 -0.79 13.66 -15.31
N ARG A 244 -1.94 14.25 -15.12
CA ARG A 244 -2.16 15.71 -14.99
C ARG A 244 -1.36 16.35 -13.87
N ALA A 245 -0.71 17.48 -14.15
CA ALA A 245 -0.01 18.29 -13.16
C ALA A 245 -0.55 19.73 -13.18
N TRP A 246 -1.40 20.10 -12.22
CA TRP A 246 -2.10 21.37 -12.20
C TRP A 246 -1.60 22.28 -11.07
N PHE A 247 -0.91 23.34 -11.48
CA PHE A 247 -0.43 24.41 -10.63
C PHE A 247 -1.27 25.69 -10.76
N SER A 248 -2.54 25.56 -11.17
CA SER A 248 -3.42 26.72 -11.40
C SER A 248 -3.60 27.57 -10.14
N GLY A 249 -3.26 28.86 -10.23
CA GLY A 249 -3.39 29.79 -9.10
C GLY A 249 -2.45 29.48 -7.92
N THR A 250 -1.44 28.63 -8.10
CA THR A 250 -0.44 28.36 -7.06
C THR A 250 0.46 29.59 -6.86
N ALA A 251 0.69 29.97 -5.61
CA ALA A 251 1.57 31.10 -5.26
C ALA A 251 2.91 30.60 -4.71
N PHE A 252 3.97 30.88 -5.45
CA PHE A 252 5.35 30.58 -5.03
C PHE A 252 6.00 31.86 -4.47
N SER A 253 6.15 31.93 -3.14
CA SER A 253 6.71 33.11 -2.45
C SER A 253 8.23 33.21 -2.53
N GLU A 254 8.90 32.10 -2.84
CA GLU A 254 10.35 32.02 -2.96
C GLU A 254 10.73 31.19 -4.21
N ARG A 255 12.01 30.89 -4.37
CA ARG A 255 12.50 30.13 -5.53
C ARG A 255 11.73 28.83 -5.70
N ALA A 256 11.24 28.60 -6.92
CA ALA A 256 10.63 27.35 -7.36
C ALA A 256 11.50 26.68 -8.42
N THR A 257 11.79 25.39 -8.26
CA THR A 257 12.66 24.64 -9.17
C THR A 257 11.92 23.46 -9.76
N PHE A 258 11.80 23.43 -11.09
CA PHE A 258 11.26 22.36 -11.91
C PHE A 258 12.31 21.81 -12.90
N SER A 259 13.59 22.04 -12.64
CA SER A 259 14.66 21.61 -13.53
C SER A 259 14.65 20.10 -13.74
N GLU A 260 14.86 19.64 -14.99
CA GLU A 260 14.88 18.23 -15.37
C GLU A 260 13.55 17.48 -15.08
N THR A 261 12.45 18.20 -14.83
CA THR A 261 11.14 17.61 -14.57
C THR A 261 10.48 17.16 -15.88
N THR A 262 9.90 15.95 -15.86
CA THR A 262 9.15 15.40 -16.99
C THR A 262 7.64 15.52 -16.73
N PHE A 263 6.95 16.28 -17.59
CA PHE A 263 5.50 16.38 -17.59
C PHE A 263 4.94 15.57 -18.78
N ALA A 264 4.68 14.28 -18.55
CA ALA A 264 4.14 13.38 -19.56
C ALA A 264 2.62 13.55 -19.77
N GLY A 265 1.90 14.04 -18.76
CA GLY A 265 0.47 14.37 -18.84
C GLY A 265 0.19 15.85 -19.06
N ARG A 266 -1.11 16.18 -19.15
CA ARG A 266 -1.55 17.59 -19.29
C ARG A 266 -1.07 18.44 -18.12
N THR A 267 -0.43 19.56 -18.39
CA THR A 267 0.15 20.42 -17.37
C THR A 267 -0.32 21.85 -17.54
N THR A 268 -0.63 22.53 -16.44
CA THR A 268 -1.01 23.94 -16.49
C THR A 268 -0.45 24.72 -15.30
N PHE A 269 0.10 25.91 -15.59
CA PHE A 269 0.49 26.93 -14.62
C PHE A 269 -0.42 28.17 -14.70
N LYS A 270 -1.65 28.03 -15.23
CA LYS A 270 -2.58 29.15 -15.42
C LYS A 270 -2.83 29.89 -14.10
N GLY A 271 -2.46 31.19 -14.07
CA GLY A 271 -2.65 32.03 -12.89
C GLY A 271 -1.69 31.74 -11.74
N ALA A 272 -0.70 30.86 -11.93
CA ALA A 272 0.38 30.70 -10.96
C ALA A 272 1.22 31.97 -10.85
N THR A 273 1.66 32.32 -9.64
CA THR A 273 2.50 33.50 -9.37
C THR A 273 3.84 33.08 -8.80
N PHE A 274 4.90 33.71 -9.28
CA PHE A 274 6.28 33.47 -8.86
C PHE A 274 6.86 34.78 -8.33
N ALA A 275 7.01 34.89 -6.99
CA ALA A 275 7.54 36.11 -6.38
C ALA A 275 9.07 36.22 -6.52
N LYS A 276 9.75 35.11 -6.76
CA LYS A 276 11.20 35.02 -6.98
C LYS A 276 11.48 34.16 -8.22
N GLU A 277 12.75 33.86 -8.43
CA GLU A 277 13.25 33.04 -9.54
C GLU A 277 12.54 31.68 -9.64
N VAL A 278 12.19 31.32 -10.86
CA VAL A 278 11.70 29.97 -11.21
C VAL A 278 12.64 29.34 -12.23
N LEU A 279 12.95 28.06 -12.06
CA LEU A 279 13.87 27.32 -12.91
C LEU A 279 13.14 26.14 -13.57
N PHE A 280 13.20 26.09 -14.91
CA PHE A 280 12.69 25.01 -15.74
C PHE A 280 13.78 24.36 -16.62
N ASP A 281 15.06 24.58 -16.33
CA ASP A 281 16.15 24.05 -17.12
C ASP A 281 16.00 22.55 -17.37
N GLY A 282 15.94 22.14 -18.67
CA GLY A 282 15.74 20.74 -19.04
C GLY A 282 14.37 20.15 -18.72
N ALA A 283 13.40 20.95 -18.30
CA ALA A 283 12.03 20.46 -18.09
C ALA A 283 11.39 20.13 -19.44
N THR A 284 10.74 18.96 -19.53
CA THR A 284 10.10 18.43 -20.74
C THR A 284 8.60 18.31 -20.58
N PHE A 285 7.85 18.58 -21.66
CA PHE A 285 6.39 18.56 -21.72
C PHE A 285 5.92 17.74 -22.93
N SER A 286 4.98 16.85 -22.75
CA SER A 286 4.40 16.07 -23.86
C SER A 286 3.41 16.88 -24.70
N ASP A 287 2.72 17.85 -24.09
CA ASP A 287 1.70 18.69 -24.73
C ASP A 287 1.95 20.16 -24.38
N SER A 288 1.94 21.04 -25.39
CA SER A 288 2.11 22.49 -25.23
C SER A 288 0.79 23.25 -25.09
N ALA A 289 -0.35 22.62 -25.41
CA ALA A 289 -1.62 23.34 -25.62
C ALA A 289 -2.13 24.09 -24.37
N GLU A 290 -1.84 23.60 -23.17
CA GLU A 290 -2.26 24.20 -21.91
C GLU A 290 -1.09 24.69 -21.04
N VAL A 291 0.15 24.51 -21.48
CA VAL A 291 1.33 24.96 -20.72
C VAL A 291 1.52 26.45 -20.92
N ARG A 292 1.35 27.23 -19.85
CA ARG A 292 1.71 28.65 -19.81
C ARG A 292 2.85 28.81 -18.84
N LEU A 293 4.05 28.97 -19.36
CA LEU A 293 5.23 29.25 -18.56
C LEU A 293 5.23 30.72 -18.10
N PRO A 294 5.89 31.05 -16.99
CA PRO A 294 6.11 32.43 -16.57
C PRO A 294 7.03 33.19 -17.54
N ASP A 295 7.07 34.51 -17.41
CA ASP A 295 7.95 35.38 -18.19
C ASP A 295 9.42 34.93 -18.07
N GLY A 296 10.16 34.99 -19.19
CA GLY A 296 11.54 34.55 -19.27
C GLY A 296 11.70 33.06 -19.65
N TRP A 297 10.62 32.33 -19.91
CA TRP A 297 10.65 30.95 -20.36
C TRP A 297 9.76 30.73 -21.59
N GLU A 298 10.23 29.94 -22.54
CA GLU A 298 9.46 29.52 -23.72
C GLU A 298 9.54 28.00 -23.94
N LEU A 299 8.54 27.44 -24.66
CA LEU A 299 8.54 26.06 -25.10
C LEU A 299 9.11 25.93 -26.49
N LYS A 300 10.15 25.10 -26.67
CA LYS A 300 10.68 24.73 -28.00
C LYS A 300 10.37 23.28 -28.31
N PRO A 301 9.97 22.94 -29.54
CA PRO A 301 9.74 21.54 -29.93
C PRO A 301 11.07 20.76 -29.84
N GLN A 302 11.01 19.54 -29.25
CA GLN A 302 12.15 18.63 -29.16
C GLN A 302 11.65 17.17 -29.09
N ASN A 303 12.13 16.32 -30.02
CA ASN A 303 11.92 14.85 -29.98
C ASN A 303 10.48 14.38 -29.71
N GLY A 304 9.48 15.00 -30.35
CA GLY A 304 8.08 14.63 -30.20
C GLY A 304 7.36 15.21 -28.97
N GLY A 305 8.01 16.12 -28.25
CA GLY A 305 7.46 16.92 -27.15
C GLY A 305 8.00 18.34 -27.18
N PHE A 306 8.04 18.98 -26.01
CA PHE A 306 8.53 20.35 -25.85
C PHE A 306 9.49 20.41 -24.66
N VAL A 307 10.48 21.28 -24.75
CA VAL A 307 11.41 21.60 -23.67
C VAL A 307 11.29 23.07 -23.29
N ALA A 308 11.35 23.37 -22.01
CA ALA A 308 11.41 24.74 -21.54
C ALA A 308 12.85 25.27 -21.69
N VAL A 309 12.97 26.42 -22.34
CA VAL A 309 14.24 27.12 -22.52
C VAL A 309 14.10 28.58 -22.06
N PRO A 310 15.16 29.19 -21.50
CA PRO A 310 15.14 30.61 -21.20
C PRO A 310 15.03 31.44 -22.49
N VAL A 311 14.30 32.56 -22.40
CA VAL A 311 14.12 33.53 -23.49
C VAL A 311 15.30 34.47 -23.53
#